data_44917f10a9abd0154ce260727eec4e20
#
_entry.id   44917f10a9abd0154ce260727eec4e20
#
_cell.length_a   1.000
_cell.length_b   1.000
_cell.length_c   1.000
_cell.angle_alpha   90.00
_cell.angle_beta   90.00
_cell.angle_gamma   90.00
#
_symmetry.space_group_name_H-M   'P 1'
#
loop_
_entity.id
_entity.type
_entity.pdbx_description
1 polymer ?
#
loop_
_entity_poly.entity_id
_entity_poly.type
_entity_poly.pdbx_seq_one_letter_code
_entity_poly.pdbx_strand_id
1 'polypeptide(L)'
;MEYDVVIIGGGPSGLATAIKLKQLDPELNVCLLEKASEIGAHILSGNVFETKELDELLPNWKELNSPIKTKVSKEKFLFLGKTKSLSWPTWLLPAVQQNHNNYIISLANLCRWLAEQAEN
;
A
#
# COMPACT_ATOMS: atom_id res chain seq x y z
N MET A 1 0.76 -22.31 22.31
CA MET A 1 1.28 -21.93 20.98
C MET A 1 2.48 -21.06 21.22
N GLU A 2 3.60 -21.38 20.62
CA GLU A 2 4.82 -20.57 20.67
C GLU A 2 5.03 -19.95 19.29
N TYR A 3 5.36 -18.68 19.24
CA TYR A 3 5.67 -17.95 18.03
C TYR A 3 7.06 -17.35 18.14
N ASP A 4 7.81 -17.38 17.05
CA ASP A 4 9.15 -16.77 16.99
C ASP A 4 9.04 -15.25 16.86
N VAL A 5 8.02 -14.77 16.13
CA VAL A 5 7.75 -13.34 15.92
C VAL A 5 6.27 -13.03 16.08
N VAL A 6 5.96 -11.95 16.81
CA VAL A 6 4.60 -11.42 16.93
C VAL A 6 4.59 -10.00 16.36
N ILE A 7 3.75 -9.77 15.36
CA ILE A 7 3.55 -8.48 14.70
C ILE A 7 2.23 -7.88 15.19
N ILE A 8 2.25 -6.65 15.66
CA ILE A 8 1.05 -5.94 16.11
C ILE A 8 0.61 -4.94 15.04
N GLY A 9 -0.54 -5.18 14.45
CA GLY A 9 -1.19 -4.36 13.44
C GLY A 9 -1.12 -4.94 12.04
N GLY A 10 -2.29 -5.15 11.41
CA GLY A 10 -2.49 -5.65 10.05
C GLY A 10 -2.52 -4.55 8.99
N GLY A 11 -1.77 -3.46 9.19
CA GLY A 11 -1.56 -2.43 8.18
C GLY A 11 -0.47 -2.81 7.17
N PRO A 12 -0.18 -1.93 6.18
CA PRO A 12 0.80 -2.21 5.14
C PRO A 12 2.17 -2.62 5.68
N SER A 13 2.65 -1.95 6.74
CA SER A 13 3.95 -2.22 7.34
C SER A 13 4.01 -3.59 8.02
N GLY A 14 2.97 -3.94 8.81
CA GLY A 14 2.91 -5.24 9.48
C GLY A 14 2.83 -6.40 8.50
N LEU A 15 1.98 -6.25 7.48
CA LEU A 15 1.81 -7.26 6.43
C LEU A 15 3.08 -7.41 5.58
N ALA A 16 3.71 -6.31 5.18
CA ALA A 16 4.99 -6.36 4.46
C ALA A 16 6.09 -7.03 5.30
N THR A 17 6.11 -6.78 6.62
CA THR A 17 7.04 -7.43 7.54
C THR A 17 6.79 -8.94 7.61
N ALA A 18 5.52 -9.36 7.74
CA ALA A 18 5.16 -10.77 7.78
C ALA A 18 5.60 -11.50 6.50
N ILE A 19 5.26 -10.95 5.34
CA ILE A 19 5.67 -11.49 4.04
C ILE A 19 7.20 -11.59 3.94
N LYS A 20 7.90 -10.51 4.30
CA LYS A 20 9.37 -10.48 4.19
C LYS A 20 10.05 -11.47 5.13
N LEU A 21 9.56 -11.63 6.35
CA LEU A 21 10.08 -12.63 7.29
C LEU A 21 9.94 -14.05 6.73
N LYS A 22 8.79 -14.39 6.20
CA LYS A 22 8.53 -15.71 5.59
C LYS A 22 9.34 -15.93 4.30
N GLN A 23 9.65 -14.88 3.54
CA GLN A 23 10.56 -14.96 2.39
C GLN A 23 12.01 -15.24 2.81
N LEU A 24 12.44 -14.70 3.95
CA LEU A 24 13.79 -14.87 4.47
C LEU A 24 13.99 -16.21 5.18
N ASP A 25 12.98 -16.65 5.91
CA ASP A 25 12.99 -17.92 6.62
C ASP A 25 11.55 -18.50 6.66
N PRO A 26 11.25 -19.47 5.80
CA PRO A 26 9.93 -20.12 5.74
C PRO A 26 9.56 -20.90 7.02
N GLU A 27 10.52 -21.29 7.84
CA GLU A 27 10.26 -22.06 9.07
C GLU A 27 9.84 -21.18 10.25
N LEU A 28 10.00 -19.85 10.17
CA LEU A 28 9.57 -18.94 11.23
C LEU A 28 8.06 -19.04 11.51
N ASN A 29 7.70 -19.19 12.78
CA ASN A 29 6.32 -19.10 13.24
C ASN A 29 5.96 -17.63 13.49
N VAL A 30 5.35 -16.99 12.50
CA VAL A 30 4.96 -15.58 12.58
C VAL A 30 3.49 -15.47 12.95
N CYS A 31 3.19 -14.66 13.97
CA CYS A 31 1.81 -14.31 14.34
C CYS A 31 1.58 -12.82 14.08
N LEU A 32 0.53 -12.48 13.35
CA LEU A 32 0.08 -11.11 13.16
C LEU A 32 -1.23 -10.88 13.89
N LEU A 33 -1.28 -9.86 14.74
CA LEU A 33 -2.44 -9.47 15.52
C LEU A 33 -3.02 -8.17 15.01
N GLU A 34 -4.31 -8.17 14.68
CA GLU A 34 -5.06 -6.98 14.29
C GLU A 34 -6.19 -6.73 15.30
N LYS A 35 -6.34 -5.47 15.75
CA LYS A 35 -7.39 -5.10 16.71
C LYS A 35 -8.79 -4.99 16.09
N ALA A 36 -8.84 -4.71 14.79
CA ALA A 36 -10.09 -4.63 14.05
C ALA A 36 -10.68 -6.02 13.82
N SER A 37 -11.96 -6.08 13.48
CA SER A 37 -12.65 -7.33 13.15
C SER A 37 -12.11 -8.01 11.89
N GLU A 38 -11.48 -7.24 11.01
CA GLU A 38 -10.85 -7.71 9.79
C GLU A 38 -9.71 -6.77 9.35
N ILE A 39 -8.78 -7.28 8.57
CA ILE A 39 -7.71 -6.48 7.97
C ILE A 39 -8.32 -5.38 7.09
N GLY A 40 -7.85 -4.15 7.28
CA GLY A 40 -8.27 -3.00 6.49
C GLY A 40 -9.53 -2.28 6.98
N ALA A 41 -10.22 -2.77 8.03
CA ALA A 41 -11.47 -2.17 8.50
C ALA A 41 -11.33 -0.72 8.99
N HIS A 42 -10.17 -0.34 9.53
CA HIS A 42 -9.90 1.00 10.04
C HIS A 42 -9.05 1.85 9.08
N ILE A 43 -8.85 1.40 7.86
CA ILE A 43 -8.01 2.09 6.88
C ILE A 43 -8.89 2.92 5.95
N LEU A 44 -8.51 4.20 5.78
CA LEU A 44 -9.17 5.08 4.81
C LEU A 44 -8.86 4.64 3.38
N SER A 45 -9.86 4.79 2.51
CA SER A 45 -9.75 4.49 1.08
C SER A 45 -9.36 5.73 0.28
N GLY A 46 -8.86 5.55 -0.95
CA GLY A 46 -8.58 6.61 -1.90
C GLY A 46 -7.18 7.20 -1.77
N ASN A 47 -6.17 6.36 -1.86
CA ASN A 47 -4.76 6.76 -1.86
C ASN A 47 -4.17 6.76 -3.26
N VAL A 48 -3.22 7.67 -3.48
CA VAL A 48 -2.24 7.54 -4.56
C VAL A 48 -1.10 6.68 -4.05
N PHE A 49 -0.77 5.64 -4.79
CA PHE A 49 0.17 4.60 -4.39
C PHE A 49 1.31 4.49 -5.40
N GLU A 50 2.53 4.58 -4.91
CA GLU A 50 3.74 4.29 -5.66
C GLU A 50 4.09 2.80 -5.48
N THR A 51 4.40 2.10 -6.57
CA THR A 51 4.57 0.64 -6.54
C THR A 51 5.99 0.19 -6.23
N LYS A 52 6.93 1.09 -6.07
CA LYS A 52 8.35 0.77 -5.92
C LYS A 52 8.62 -0.24 -4.81
N GLU A 53 8.10 0.00 -3.62
CA GLU A 53 8.28 -0.88 -2.46
C GLU A 53 7.56 -2.22 -2.65
N LEU A 54 6.44 -2.22 -3.36
CA LEU A 54 5.74 -3.45 -3.71
C LEU A 54 6.47 -4.25 -4.78
N ASP A 55 7.08 -3.58 -5.76
CA ASP A 55 7.93 -4.22 -6.78
C ASP A 55 9.14 -4.92 -6.13
N GLU A 56 9.66 -4.38 -5.02
CA GLU A 56 10.75 -5.00 -4.25
C GLU A 56 10.27 -6.16 -3.36
N LEU A 57 9.08 -6.04 -2.76
CA LEU A 57 8.53 -7.06 -1.86
C LEU A 57 7.97 -8.26 -2.62
N LEU A 58 7.19 -8.00 -3.65
CA LEU A 58 6.47 -8.99 -4.47
C LEU A 58 6.63 -8.64 -5.96
N PRO A 59 7.78 -8.98 -6.60
CA PRO A 59 8.06 -8.61 -8.00
C PRO A 59 7.00 -9.06 -9.00
N ASN A 60 6.29 -10.14 -8.68
CA ASN A 60 5.23 -10.74 -9.49
C ASN A 60 3.80 -10.28 -9.11
N TRP A 61 3.63 -9.20 -8.34
CA TRP A 61 2.33 -8.75 -7.83
C TRP A 61 1.27 -8.54 -8.92
N LYS A 62 1.69 -8.21 -10.15
CA LYS A 62 0.79 -8.02 -11.30
C LYS A 62 0.12 -9.32 -11.74
N GLU A 63 0.77 -10.46 -11.52
CA GLU A 63 0.30 -11.81 -11.87
C GLU A 63 -0.58 -12.40 -10.75
N LEU A 64 -0.46 -11.86 -9.52
CA LEU A 64 -1.15 -12.33 -8.32
C LEU A 64 -2.55 -11.72 -8.12
N ASN A 65 -3.21 -11.30 -9.21
CA ASN A 65 -4.54 -10.67 -9.17
C ASN A 65 -4.68 -9.52 -8.16
N SER A 66 -3.67 -8.66 -8.08
CA SER A 66 -3.65 -7.54 -7.17
C SER A 66 -4.80 -6.54 -7.41
N PRO A 67 -5.27 -5.79 -6.38
CA PRO A 67 -6.30 -4.78 -6.52
C PRO A 67 -5.80 -3.49 -7.19
N ILE A 68 -4.50 -3.40 -7.56
CA ILE A 68 -3.86 -2.24 -8.13
C ILE A 68 -4.08 -2.21 -9.65
N LYS A 69 -5.16 -1.55 -10.10
CA LYS A 69 -5.56 -1.57 -11.51
C LYS A 69 -5.63 -0.19 -12.17
N THR A 70 -5.85 0.87 -11.39
CA THR A 70 -6.15 2.20 -11.90
C THR A 70 -4.93 3.11 -11.84
N LYS A 71 -4.28 3.34 -12.97
CA LYS A 71 -3.18 4.31 -13.07
C LYS A 71 -3.69 5.75 -12.98
N VAL A 72 -2.88 6.63 -12.37
CA VAL A 72 -3.09 8.07 -12.43
C VAL A 72 -2.95 8.53 -13.89
N SER A 73 -4.03 9.06 -14.46
CA SER A 73 -4.04 9.57 -15.84
C SER A 73 -3.90 11.07 -15.92
N LYS A 74 -4.36 11.80 -14.91
CA LYS A 74 -4.29 13.26 -14.82
C LYS A 74 -4.16 13.69 -13.36
N GLU A 75 -3.37 14.72 -13.14
CA GLU A 75 -3.26 15.39 -11.85
C GLU A 75 -3.37 16.92 -12.02
N LYS A 76 -3.80 17.60 -10.98
CA LYS A 76 -3.85 19.07 -10.93
C LYS A 76 -3.33 19.52 -9.58
N PHE A 77 -2.44 20.49 -9.59
CA PHE A 77 -2.01 21.20 -8.39
C PHE A 77 -2.66 22.58 -8.37
N LEU A 78 -3.40 22.88 -7.29
CA LEU A 78 -4.15 24.10 -7.17
C LEU A 78 -3.78 24.85 -5.90
N PHE A 79 -3.44 26.13 -6.02
CA PHE A 79 -3.44 27.06 -4.90
C PHE A 79 -4.82 27.61 -4.68
N LEU A 80 -5.39 27.40 -3.50
CA LEU A 80 -6.74 27.83 -3.17
C LEU A 80 -6.69 29.12 -2.37
N GLY A 81 -7.33 30.18 -2.87
CA GLY A 81 -7.65 31.38 -2.13
C GLY A 81 -9.07 31.34 -1.58
N LYS A 82 -9.53 32.42 -0.93
CA LYS A 82 -10.90 32.51 -0.37
C LYS A 82 -12.00 32.38 -1.45
N THR A 83 -11.77 32.89 -2.66
CA THR A 83 -12.76 32.96 -3.73
C THR A 83 -12.24 32.50 -5.10
N LYS A 84 -10.96 32.20 -5.22
CA LYS A 84 -10.33 31.85 -6.50
C LYS A 84 -9.32 30.73 -6.28
N SER A 85 -9.06 29.95 -7.33
CA SER A 85 -7.98 28.96 -7.39
C SER A 85 -7.02 29.29 -8.52
N LEU A 86 -5.73 29.10 -8.29
CA LEU A 86 -4.67 29.19 -9.28
C LEU A 86 -4.14 27.79 -9.56
N SER A 87 -4.19 27.38 -10.83
CA SER A 87 -3.60 26.11 -11.27
C SER A 87 -2.10 26.28 -11.49
N TRP A 88 -1.31 25.40 -10.87
CA TRP A 88 0.13 25.36 -11.06
C TRP A 88 0.49 24.25 -12.03
N PRO A 89 1.42 24.45 -12.97
CA PRO A 89 1.86 23.40 -13.89
C PRO A 89 2.55 22.27 -13.13
N THR A 90 2.04 21.03 -13.27
CA THR A 90 2.56 19.87 -12.52
C THR A 90 3.99 19.50 -12.89
N TRP A 91 4.43 19.79 -14.10
CA TRP A 91 5.81 19.57 -14.56
C TRP A 91 6.86 20.44 -13.85
N LEU A 92 6.43 21.54 -13.20
CA LEU A 92 7.31 22.40 -12.38
C LEU A 92 7.39 21.93 -10.91
N LEU A 93 6.64 20.90 -10.53
CA LEU A 93 6.68 20.33 -9.19
C LEU A 93 7.93 19.45 -9.04
N PRO A 94 8.48 19.35 -7.81
CA PRO A 94 9.52 18.36 -7.51
C PRO A 94 9.05 16.94 -7.89
N ALA A 95 9.98 16.09 -8.33
CA ALA A 95 9.67 14.74 -8.77
C ALA A 95 8.86 13.91 -7.74
N VAL A 96 9.14 14.15 -6.46
CA VAL A 96 8.42 13.48 -5.34
C VAL A 96 6.94 13.87 -5.25
N GLN A 97 6.52 14.97 -5.86
CA GLN A 97 5.14 15.43 -5.92
C GLN A 97 4.45 15.12 -7.25
N GLN A 98 5.16 14.46 -8.18
CA GLN A 98 4.61 14.06 -9.46
C GLN A 98 4.11 12.63 -9.35
N ASN A 99 2.84 12.40 -9.74
CA ASN A 99 2.19 11.09 -9.62
C ASN A 99 2.20 10.28 -10.93
N HIS A 100 3.15 10.58 -11.83
CA HIS A 100 3.30 9.79 -13.05
C HIS A 100 3.68 8.35 -12.72
N ASN A 101 2.95 7.40 -13.30
CA ASN A 101 3.07 5.97 -13.05
C ASN A 101 2.55 5.47 -11.69
N ASN A 102 2.05 6.34 -10.82
CA ASN A 102 1.39 5.94 -9.59
C ASN A 102 -0.03 5.41 -9.87
N TYR A 103 -0.61 4.76 -8.88
CA TYR A 103 -1.94 4.17 -8.97
C TYR A 103 -2.89 4.78 -7.94
N ILE A 104 -4.17 4.87 -8.31
CA ILE A 104 -5.24 5.19 -7.36
C ILE A 104 -5.77 3.88 -6.81
N ILE A 105 -5.69 3.70 -5.50
CA ILE A 105 -6.06 2.46 -4.83
C ILE A 105 -6.96 2.67 -3.62
N SER A 106 -7.64 1.60 -3.22
CA SER A 106 -8.15 1.44 -1.86
C SER A 106 -7.07 0.76 -1.02
N LEU A 107 -6.50 1.47 -0.05
CA LEU A 107 -5.47 0.91 0.82
C LEU A 107 -6.01 -0.25 1.67
N ALA A 108 -7.28 -0.21 2.05
CA ALA A 108 -7.94 -1.32 2.72
C ALA A 108 -7.94 -2.60 1.87
N ASN A 109 -8.26 -2.48 0.57
CA ASN A 109 -8.24 -3.63 -0.34
C ASN A 109 -6.81 -4.14 -0.59
N LEU A 110 -5.83 -3.23 -0.66
CA LEU A 110 -4.43 -3.63 -0.73
C LEU A 110 -4.01 -4.42 0.50
N CYS A 111 -4.37 -3.98 1.71
CA CYS A 111 -4.04 -4.71 2.94
C CYS A 111 -4.70 -6.09 3.00
N ARG A 112 -5.97 -6.22 2.59
CA ARG A 112 -6.62 -7.54 2.52
C ARG A 112 -5.88 -8.46 1.57
N TRP A 113 -5.54 -7.98 0.40
CA TRP A 113 -4.78 -8.75 -0.58
C TRP A 113 -3.37 -9.12 -0.06
N LEU A 114 -2.66 -8.19 0.62
CA LEU A 114 -1.38 -8.51 1.24
C LEU A 114 -1.51 -9.56 2.35
N ALA A 115 -2.62 -9.56 3.10
CA ALA A 115 -2.89 -10.60 4.10
C ALA A 115 -3.03 -11.98 3.44
N GLU A 116 -3.74 -12.08 2.32
CA GLU A 116 -3.82 -13.32 1.53
C GLU A 116 -2.43 -13.78 1.06
N GLN A 117 -1.54 -12.83 0.69
CA GLN A 117 -0.17 -13.19 0.30
C GLN A 117 0.71 -13.60 1.50
N ALA A 118 0.41 -13.11 2.70
CA ALA A 118 1.14 -13.47 3.92
C ALA A 118 0.73 -14.85 4.48
N GLU A 119 -0.47 -15.34 4.12
CA GLU A 119 -0.98 -16.66 4.52
C GLU A 119 -0.50 -17.80 3.59
N ASN A 120 -0.08 -17.47 2.36
CA ASN A 120 0.38 -18.43 1.35
C ASN A 120 1.88 -18.70 1.45
#